data_de0837771a95bd36c809e7b23d165fd9
#
_entry.id   de0837771a95bd36c809e7b23d165fd9
#
_cell.length_a   1.000
_cell.length_b   1.000
_cell.length_c   1.000
_cell.angle_alpha   90.00
_cell.angle_beta   90.00
_cell.angle_gamma   90.00
#
_symmetry.space_group_name_H-M   'P 1'
#
loop_
_entity.id
_entity.type
_entity.pdbx_description
1 polymer ?
#
loop_
_entity_poly.entity_id
_entity_poly.type
_entity_poly.pdbx_seq_one_letter_code
_entity_poly.pdbx_strand_id
1 'polypeptide(L)'
;VDGITGKAQSMNPDAIRSHYVKAPGAGIVRIWIQEERGAIVPVTDARANVRVPFVINWMRVLAMALVLLMIAVWRPGSRLWRITLDPSSTRQRLAFVGLLAIPTLLIGASIIHELWYASSLVFHVSGDYTYDFDQYGHVADALVAGRPWLDLPVPEQLAATEHPYDVATRAQLLANGASPLYWDYAYYDGHWYSYFGVLPAVLLFVPYRLLAGHNLPTSAAEYILVLLFIIFFSLLVLRVIHRVMPKTSVAAASLVVVSSLVSAQMGYLLYRTNFYQIPFAASLTLTSLGLWLWL
;
A
#
# COMPACT_ATOMS: atom_id res chain seq x y z
N VAL A 1 -35.03 27.02 21.22
CA VAL A 1 -33.90 26.74 22.14
C VAL A 1 -32.70 26.37 21.30
N ASP A 2 -31.81 27.33 21.13
CA ASP A 2 -30.58 27.18 20.31
C ASP A 2 -29.61 26.27 21.04
N GLY A 3 -29.70 24.97 20.77
CA GLY A 3 -28.76 23.98 21.29
C GLY A 3 -27.50 23.90 20.44
N ILE A 4 -26.32 23.78 21.08
CA ILE A 4 -25.08 23.47 20.37
C ILE A 4 -25.15 22.04 19.88
N THR A 5 -25.16 21.85 18.57
CA THR A 5 -25.13 20.51 17.95
C THR A 5 -23.70 20.00 17.95
N GLY A 6 -23.46 18.87 18.60
CA GLY A 6 -22.17 18.17 18.59
C GLY A 6 -21.91 17.47 17.25
N LYS A 7 -20.68 17.04 17.02
CA LYS A 7 -20.33 16.25 15.84
C LYS A 7 -20.93 14.85 15.93
N ALA A 8 -21.43 14.34 14.82
CA ALA A 8 -21.84 12.94 14.70
C ALA A 8 -20.63 12.03 14.96
N GLN A 9 -20.85 10.99 15.77
CA GLN A 9 -19.85 9.96 16.06
C GLN A 9 -20.35 8.63 15.51
N SER A 10 -19.50 7.91 14.78
CA SER A 10 -19.83 6.58 14.30
C SER A 10 -19.79 5.58 15.45
N MET A 11 -20.83 4.76 15.59
CA MET A 11 -20.89 3.62 16.49
C MET A 11 -20.60 2.34 15.70
N ASN A 12 -19.64 1.53 16.17
CA ASN A 12 -19.40 0.24 15.57
C ASN A 12 -20.34 -0.80 16.20
N PRO A 13 -21.24 -1.44 15.44
CA PRO A 13 -22.20 -2.40 15.97
C PRO A 13 -21.55 -3.66 16.58
N ASP A 14 -20.33 -4.00 16.11
CA ASP A 14 -19.62 -5.22 16.55
C ASP A 14 -18.75 -5.00 17.79
N ALA A 15 -18.71 -3.80 18.34
CA ALA A 15 -17.88 -3.49 19.51
C ALA A 15 -18.67 -2.74 20.57
N ILE A 16 -18.73 -3.33 21.76
CA ILE A 16 -19.24 -2.63 22.96
C ILE A 16 -18.24 -1.52 23.29
N ARG A 17 -18.59 -0.27 23.01
CA ARG A 17 -17.76 0.90 23.28
C ARG A 17 -18.51 1.95 24.07
N SER A 18 -17.82 2.55 25.03
CA SER A 18 -18.32 3.76 25.71
C SER A 18 -17.93 4.99 24.89
N HIS A 19 -18.90 5.80 24.51
CA HIS A 19 -18.71 7.09 23.88
C HIS A 19 -18.73 8.21 24.91
N TYR A 20 -17.71 9.05 24.91
CA TYR A 20 -17.60 10.18 25.83
C TYR A 20 -17.88 11.47 25.06
N VAL A 21 -18.95 12.16 25.42
CA VAL A 21 -19.37 13.41 24.80
C VAL A 21 -19.15 14.57 25.78
N LYS A 22 -18.44 15.60 25.31
CA LYS A 22 -18.27 16.84 26.07
C LYS A 22 -19.39 17.81 25.73
N ALA A 23 -20.24 18.13 26.70
CA ALA A 23 -21.33 19.08 26.56
C ALA A 23 -21.19 20.19 27.63
N PRO A 24 -20.29 21.19 27.42
CA PRO A 24 -20.07 22.23 28.40
C PRO A 24 -21.30 23.15 28.54
N GLY A 25 -21.70 23.39 29.78
CA GLY A 25 -22.80 24.32 30.11
C GLY A 25 -24.19 23.85 29.77
N ALA A 26 -24.40 22.57 29.39
CA ALA A 26 -25.68 22.06 29.03
C ALA A 26 -26.50 21.63 30.26
N GLY A 27 -27.71 22.12 30.39
CA GLY A 27 -28.69 21.61 31.37
C GLY A 27 -29.40 20.35 30.86
N ILE A 28 -29.58 20.22 29.55
CA ILE A 28 -30.23 19.07 28.89
C ILE A 28 -29.35 18.63 27.72
N VAL A 29 -29.02 17.35 27.68
CA VAL A 29 -28.33 16.72 26.56
C VAL A 29 -29.29 15.82 25.81
N ARG A 30 -29.43 16.02 24.50
CA ARG A 30 -30.21 15.16 23.61
C ARG A 30 -29.25 14.34 22.73
N ILE A 31 -29.46 13.05 22.72
CA ILE A 31 -28.71 12.12 21.88
C ILE A 31 -29.61 11.70 20.71
N TRP A 32 -29.14 11.97 19.48
CA TRP A 32 -29.86 11.58 18.27
C TRP A 32 -29.12 10.35 17.66
N ILE A 33 -29.86 9.27 17.50
CA ILE A 33 -29.39 8.07 16.86
C ILE A 33 -29.82 8.14 15.40
N GLN A 34 -28.83 8.14 14.48
CA GLN A 34 -29.03 8.28 13.04
C GLN A 34 -29.02 6.89 12.36
N GLU A 35 -29.91 6.03 12.77
CA GLU A 35 -30.13 4.72 12.17
C GLU A 35 -31.45 4.66 11.41
N GLU A 36 -31.62 3.68 10.54
CA GLU A 36 -32.85 3.46 9.80
C GLU A 36 -34.05 3.21 10.77
N ARG A 37 -35.21 3.63 10.33
CA ARG A 37 -36.44 3.46 11.16
C ARG A 37 -36.70 1.97 11.38
N GLY A 38 -36.68 1.55 12.63
CA GLY A 38 -36.87 0.15 13.05
C GLY A 38 -35.59 -0.56 13.45
N ALA A 39 -34.41 0.06 13.29
CA ALA A 39 -33.15 -0.48 13.81
C ALA A 39 -33.17 -0.56 15.34
N ILE A 40 -32.71 -1.67 15.90
CA ILE A 40 -32.58 -1.87 17.34
C ILE A 40 -31.14 -1.49 17.73
N VAL A 41 -31.00 -0.40 18.48
CA VAL A 41 -29.70 0.07 18.99
C VAL A 41 -29.68 -0.17 20.50
N PRO A 42 -28.89 -1.15 21.00
CA PRO A 42 -28.80 -1.41 22.43
C PRO A 42 -27.98 -0.29 23.10
N VAL A 43 -28.64 0.44 24.01
CA VAL A 43 -27.96 1.41 24.88
C VAL A 43 -27.97 0.83 26.30
N THR A 44 -26.80 0.50 26.81
CA THR A 44 -26.68 -0.17 28.11
C THR A 44 -26.69 0.80 29.28
N ASP A 45 -26.12 1.99 29.13
CA ASP A 45 -26.00 2.99 30.17
C ASP A 45 -25.75 4.39 29.60
N ALA A 46 -26.23 5.41 30.27
CA ALA A 46 -25.92 6.82 29.97
C ALA A 46 -25.71 7.57 31.30
N ARG A 47 -24.48 8.03 31.51
CA ARG A 47 -24.07 8.72 32.76
C ARG A 47 -23.61 10.13 32.47
N ALA A 48 -24.11 11.07 33.28
CA ALA A 48 -23.59 12.45 33.26
C ALA A 48 -22.37 12.60 34.15
N ASN A 49 -21.49 13.56 33.80
CA ASN A 49 -20.35 13.97 34.61
C ASN A 49 -19.33 12.85 34.94
N VAL A 50 -19.25 11.84 34.09
CA VAL A 50 -18.30 10.75 34.26
C VAL A 50 -16.90 11.22 33.85
N ARG A 51 -15.89 10.88 34.63
CA ARG A 51 -14.50 11.09 34.22
C ARG A 51 -14.17 10.15 33.08
N VAL A 52 -13.66 10.70 31.99
CA VAL A 52 -13.13 9.88 30.89
C VAL A 52 -11.96 9.06 31.43
N PRO A 53 -12.00 7.72 31.31
CA PRO A 53 -10.89 6.89 31.76
C PRO A 53 -9.59 7.28 31.07
N PHE A 54 -8.54 7.39 31.83
CA PHE A 54 -7.21 7.57 31.25
C PHE A 54 -6.74 6.22 30.71
N VAL A 55 -6.62 6.12 29.39
CA VAL A 55 -6.12 4.91 28.71
C VAL A 55 -4.78 5.23 28.08
N ILE A 56 -3.75 4.50 28.49
CA ILE A 56 -2.42 4.60 27.87
C ILE A 56 -2.47 3.83 26.55
N ASN A 57 -2.32 4.56 25.46
CA ASN A 57 -2.09 3.94 24.14
C ASN A 57 -0.59 3.73 23.96
N TRP A 58 -0.13 2.51 24.20
CA TRP A 58 1.28 2.15 24.12
C TRP A 58 1.89 2.40 22.75
N MET A 59 1.11 2.26 21.66
CA MET A 59 1.59 2.58 20.31
C MET A 59 1.91 4.07 20.16
N ARG A 60 1.08 4.95 20.73
CA ARG A 60 1.36 6.39 20.73
C ARG A 60 2.58 6.73 21.58
N VAL A 61 2.71 6.11 22.74
CA VAL A 61 3.89 6.30 23.61
C VAL A 61 5.15 5.87 22.89
N LEU A 62 5.13 4.70 22.22
CA LEU A 62 6.26 4.21 21.42
C LEU A 62 6.58 5.16 20.27
N ALA A 63 5.59 5.62 19.53
CA ALA A 63 5.79 6.57 18.44
C ALA A 63 6.42 7.89 18.92
N MET A 64 5.93 8.43 20.04
CA MET A 64 6.51 9.62 20.66
C MET A 64 7.94 9.38 21.12
N ALA A 65 8.23 8.25 21.74
CA ALA A 65 9.57 7.88 22.17
C ALA A 65 10.54 7.76 20.97
N LEU A 66 10.09 7.15 19.86
CA LEU A 66 10.87 7.07 18.63
C LEU A 66 11.18 8.46 18.05
N VAL A 67 10.18 9.34 18.00
CA VAL A 67 10.39 10.72 17.52
C VAL A 67 11.40 11.46 18.43
N LEU A 68 11.27 11.35 19.73
CA LEU A 68 12.22 11.96 20.67
C LEU A 68 13.63 11.38 20.51
N LEU A 69 13.75 10.08 20.33
CA LEU A 69 15.01 9.41 20.05
C LEU A 69 15.65 9.93 18.75
N MET A 70 14.85 10.05 17.68
CA MET A 70 15.31 10.62 16.42
C MET A 70 15.83 12.05 16.62
N ILE A 71 15.07 12.91 17.29
CA ILE A 71 15.50 14.28 17.60
C ILE A 71 16.81 14.27 18.40
N ALA A 72 16.94 13.42 19.41
CA ALA A 72 18.14 13.33 20.24
C ALA A 72 19.37 12.86 19.45
N VAL A 73 19.18 11.90 18.53
CA VAL A 73 20.25 11.33 17.68
C VAL A 73 20.70 12.33 16.60
N TRP A 74 19.77 13.02 15.95
CA TRP A 74 20.07 13.95 14.84
C TRP A 74 20.17 15.43 15.28
N ARG A 75 20.11 15.73 16.57
CA ARG A 75 20.24 17.10 17.06
C ARG A 75 21.56 17.75 16.58
N PRO A 76 21.57 19.04 16.27
CA PRO A 76 22.81 19.78 15.96
C PRO A 76 23.89 19.53 16.99
N GLY A 77 25.12 19.27 16.55
CA GLY A 77 26.26 19.00 17.44
C GLY A 77 26.37 17.55 17.96
N SER A 78 25.45 16.63 17.58
CA SER A 78 25.61 15.21 17.89
C SER A 78 26.86 14.63 17.19
N ARG A 79 27.33 13.49 17.71
CA ARG A 79 28.51 12.81 17.13
C ARG A 79 28.31 12.46 15.63
N LEU A 80 27.09 12.20 15.20
CA LEU A 80 26.79 11.84 13.81
C LEU A 80 27.12 12.96 12.81
N TRP A 81 27.05 14.23 13.24
CA TRP A 81 27.45 15.37 12.40
C TRP A 81 28.96 15.52 12.23
N ARG A 82 29.75 14.91 13.12
CA ARG A 82 31.23 14.99 13.09
C ARG A 82 31.87 13.81 12.36
N ILE A 83 31.10 12.71 12.15
CA ILE A 83 31.60 11.51 11.49
C ILE A 83 31.35 11.66 10.00
N THR A 84 32.41 11.63 9.19
CA THR A 84 32.29 11.62 7.73
C THR A 84 31.79 10.28 7.24
N LEU A 85 30.97 10.31 6.18
CA LEU A 85 30.44 9.11 5.53
C LEU A 85 31.58 8.30 4.91
N ASP A 86 31.72 7.07 5.35
CA ASP A 86 32.64 6.06 4.81
C ASP A 86 31.89 4.77 4.52
N PRO A 87 31.52 4.52 3.24
CA PRO A 87 30.83 3.30 2.84
C PRO A 87 31.65 2.02 3.02
N SER A 88 32.95 2.10 3.23
CA SER A 88 33.82 0.94 3.52
C SER A 88 33.70 0.49 4.98
N SER A 89 33.32 1.40 5.88
CA SER A 89 33.20 1.14 7.33
C SER A 89 32.05 0.19 7.66
N THR A 90 32.36 -0.99 8.19
CA THR A 90 31.36 -1.97 8.64
C THR A 90 30.42 -1.39 9.70
N ARG A 91 30.93 -0.54 10.61
CA ARG A 91 30.11 0.11 11.64
C ARG A 91 29.06 1.04 11.04
N GLN A 92 29.42 1.82 10.01
CA GLN A 92 28.49 2.71 9.34
C GLN A 92 27.46 1.91 8.51
N ARG A 93 27.88 0.85 7.82
CA ARG A 93 26.96 -0.06 7.11
C ARG A 93 25.91 -0.63 8.08
N LEU A 94 26.33 -1.14 9.23
CA LEU A 94 25.42 -1.64 10.26
C LEU A 94 24.50 -0.53 10.83
N ALA A 95 24.99 0.70 10.97
CA ALA A 95 24.16 1.82 11.38
C ALA A 95 23.05 2.16 10.36
N PHE A 96 23.36 2.13 9.05
CA PHE A 96 22.36 2.31 8.00
C PHE A 96 21.38 1.13 7.92
N VAL A 97 21.86 -0.11 8.07
CA VAL A 97 20.97 -1.27 8.22
C VAL A 97 20.04 -1.09 9.43
N GLY A 98 20.57 -0.64 10.57
CA GLY A 98 19.77 -0.35 11.76
C GLY A 98 18.74 0.78 11.54
N LEU A 99 19.12 1.82 10.79
CA LEU A 99 18.21 2.93 10.42
C LEU A 99 17.01 2.44 9.63
N LEU A 100 17.23 1.50 8.71
CA LEU A 100 16.20 0.94 7.83
C LEU A 100 15.56 -0.34 8.40
N ALA A 101 16.03 -0.83 9.56
CA ALA A 101 15.60 -2.12 10.10
C ALA A 101 14.09 -2.17 10.37
N ILE A 102 13.52 -1.12 10.99
CA ILE A 102 12.09 -1.09 11.32
C ILE A 102 11.23 -1.17 10.06
N PRO A 103 11.37 -0.28 9.07
CA PRO A 103 10.54 -0.38 7.85
C PRO A 103 10.78 -1.68 7.07
N THR A 104 12.01 -2.17 6.97
CA THR A 104 12.29 -3.42 6.24
C THR A 104 11.73 -4.65 6.95
N LEU A 105 11.76 -4.70 8.28
CA LEU A 105 11.14 -5.80 9.05
C LEU A 105 9.62 -5.77 8.96
N LEU A 106 9.00 -4.59 9.03
CA LEU A 106 7.55 -4.46 8.87
C LEU A 106 7.10 -4.89 7.46
N ILE A 107 7.81 -4.45 6.42
CA ILE A 107 7.54 -4.87 5.05
C ILE A 107 7.77 -6.38 4.89
N GLY A 108 8.85 -6.92 5.45
CA GLY A 108 9.12 -8.36 5.45
C GLY A 108 8.00 -9.18 6.11
N ALA A 109 7.50 -8.71 7.26
CA ALA A 109 6.35 -9.31 7.93
C ALA A 109 5.07 -9.23 7.07
N SER A 110 4.85 -8.10 6.39
CA SER A 110 3.74 -7.95 5.44
C SER A 110 3.86 -8.90 4.26
N ILE A 111 5.06 -9.09 3.69
CA ILE A 111 5.29 -10.07 2.62
C ILE A 111 4.90 -11.47 3.11
N ILE A 112 5.38 -11.89 4.27
CA ILE A 112 5.05 -13.21 4.83
C ILE A 112 3.54 -13.35 5.05
N HIS A 113 2.91 -12.32 5.61
CA HIS A 113 1.46 -12.31 5.82
C HIS A 113 0.70 -12.49 4.50
N GLU A 114 1.02 -11.71 3.48
CA GLU A 114 0.34 -11.78 2.17
C GLU A 114 0.57 -13.13 1.46
N LEU A 115 1.77 -13.70 1.58
CA LEU A 115 2.05 -15.02 0.99
C LEU A 115 1.20 -16.14 1.62
N TRP A 116 0.78 -15.99 2.89
CA TRP A 116 0.00 -17.01 3.60
C TRP A 116 -1.49 -16.74 3.61
N TYR A 117 -1.92 -15.49 3.59
CA TYR A 117 -3.31 -15.09 3.88
C TYR A 117 -3.97 -14.25 2.80
N ALA A 118 -3.25 -13.83 1.73
CA ALA A 118 -3.87 -13.06 0.68
C ALA A 118 -4.95 -13.88 -0.03
N SER A 119 -6.09 -13.25 -0.25
CA SER A 119 -7.17 -13.75 -1.09
C SER A 119 -7.09 -13.11 -2.47
N SER A 120 -7.72 -13.75 -3.46
CA SER A 120 -7.89 -13.16 -4.79
C SER A 120 -8.61 -11.81 -4.67
N LEU A 121 -8.06 -10.81 -5.37
CA LEU A 121 -8.62 -9.45 -5.43
C LEU A 121 -9.57 -9.30 -6.62
N VAL A 122 -10.49 -10.24 -6.76
CA VAL A 122 -11.52 -10.22 -7.81
C VAL A 122 -12.88 -9.97 -7.20
N PHE A 123 -13.59 -8.98 -7.70
CA PHE A 123 -14.96 -8.73 -7.31
C PHE A 123 -15.82 -8.25 -8.50
N HIS A 124 -17.10 -8.57 -8.46
CA HIS A 124 -18.07 -8.23 -9.47
C HIS A 124 -19.35 -7.72 -8.81
N VAL A 125 -19.89 -6.65 -9.39
CA VAL A 125 -21.20 -6.13 -9.04
C VAL A 125 -22.09 -6.29 -10.28
N SER A 126 -23.32 -6.81 -10.12
CA SER A 126 -24.23 -6.98 -11.23
C SER A 126 -24.50 -5.64 -11.95
N GLY A 127 -24.38 -5.64 -13.28
CA GLY A 127 -24.53 -4.43 -14.09
C GLY A 127 -23.29 -3.52 -14.13
N ASP A 128 -22.18 -3.94 -13.55
CA ASP A 128 -20.91 -3.22 -13.55
C ASP A 128 -19.76 -4.13 -14.06
N TYR A 129 -18.57 -3.57 -14.19
CA TYR A 129 -17.39 -4.31 -14.58
C TYR A 129 -16.99 -5.37 -13.54
N THR A 130 -16.27 -6.38 -14.00
CA THR A 130 -15.51 -7.27 -13.15
C THR A 130 -14.15 -6.63 -12.85
N TYR A 131 -13.87 -6.35 -11.60
CA TYR A 131 -12.62 -5.79 -11.12
C TYR A 131 -11.72 -6.95 -10.69
N ASP A 132 -10.70 -7.22 -11.48
CA ASP A 132 -9.70 -8.25 -11.21
C ASP A 132 -8.33 -7.59 -11.05
N PHE A 133 -7.84 -7.55 -9.82
CA PHE A 133 -6.56 -6.93 -9.49
C PHE A 133 -5.37 -7.91 -9.52
N ASP A 134 -5.61 -9.18 -9.89
CA ASP A 134 -4.56 -10.21 -10.01
C ASP A 134 -3.98 -10.31 -11.44
N GLN A 135 -4.04 -9.22 -12.20
CA GLN A 135 -3.69 -9.15 -13.61
C GLN A 135 -2.29 -9.70 -13.91
N TYR A 136 -1.28 -9.44 -13.07
CA TYR A 136 0.07 -9.96 -13.24
C TYR A 136 0.18 -11.48 -13.02
N GLY A 137 -0.70 -12.05 -12.20
CA GLY A 137 -0.85 -13.49 -12.04
C GLY A 137 -1.32 -14.13 -13.35
N HIS A 138 -2.34 -13.56 -13.99
CA HIS A 138 -2.83 -14.02 -15.30
C HIS A 138 -1.78 -13.88 -16.40
N VAL A 139 -0.99 -12.79 -16.39
CA VAL A 139 0.15 -12.63 -17.31
C VAL A 139 1.19 -13.72 -17.09
N ALA A 140 1.49 -14.06 -15.85
CA ALA A 140 2.44 -15.13 -15.55
C ALA A 140 1.93 -16.50 -16.06
N ASP A 141 0.66 -16.82 -15.81
CA ASP A 141 0.02 -18.06 -16.31
C ASP A 141 0.05 -18.12 -17.85
N ALA A 142 -0.26 -17.01 -18.51
CA ALA A 142 -0.19 -16.93 -19.98
C ALA A 142 1.22 -17.16 -20.51
N LEU A 143 2.22 -16.52 -19.91
CA LEU A 143 3.64 -16.68 -20.29
C LEU A 143 4.14 -18.11 -20.08
N VAL A 144 3.80 -18.73 -18.95
CA VAL A 144 4.12 -20.15 -18.67
C VAL A 144 3.48 -21.08 -19.68
N ALA A 145 2.25 -20.76 -20.13
CA ALA A 145 1.56 -21.51 -21.16
C ALA A 145 1.99 -21.17 -22.60
N GLY A 146 2.97 -20.25 -22.78
CA GLY A 146 3.45 -19.82 -24.10
C GLY A 146 2.45 -19.01 -24.90
N ARG A 147 1.54 -18.29 -24.25
CA ARG A 147 0.47 -17.52 -24.89
C ARG A 147 0.66 -16.02 -24.64
N PRO A 148 0.39 -15.14 -25.63
CA PRO A 148 0.41 -13.69 -25.43
C PRO A 148 -0.88 -13.13 -24.84
N TRP A 149 -1.97 -13.92 -24.75
CA TRP A 149 -3.27 -13.53 -24.23
C TRP A 149 -3.56 -14.20 -22.88
N LEU A 150 -4.46 -13.58 -22.12
CA LEU A 150 -4.90 -14.05 -20.82
C LEU A 150 -6.04 -15.09 -20.98
N ASP A 151 -5.98 -16.14 -20.19
CA ASP A 151 -6.99 -17.22 -20.19
C ASP A 151 -8.20 -16.82 -19.32
N LEU A 152 -8.92 -15.83 -19.81
CA LEU A 152 -10.07 -15.25 -19.11
C LEU A 152 -11.32 -15.41 -19.97
N PRO A 153 -12.49 -15.70 -19.38
CA PRO A 153 -13.73 -15.88 -20.13
C PRO A 153 -14.15 -14.59 -20.85
N VAL A 154 -14.65 -14.75 -22.07
CA VAL A 154 -15.16 -13.67 -22.91
C VAL A 154 -16.67 -13.86 -23.10
N PRO A 155 -17.51 -12.88 -22.73
CA PRO A 155 -18.95 -12.94 -23.01
C PRO A 155 -19.23 -12.97 -24.51
N GLU A 156 -20.18 -13.80 -24.93
CA GLU A 156 -20.59 -13.90 -26.36
C GLU A 156 -21.04 -12.54 -26.92
N GLN A 157 -21.74 -11.75 -26.10
CA GLN A 157 -22.18 -10.41 -26.46
C GLN A 157 -21.03 -9.46 -26.80
N LEU A 158 -19.91 -9.57 -26.05
CA LEU A 158 -18.70 -8.78 -26.32
C LEU A 158 -18.02 -9.27 -27.60
N ALA A 159 -17.95 -10.58 -27.80
CA ALA A 159 -17.33 -11.18 -28.98
C ALA A 159 -18.10 -10.85 -30.29
N ALA A 160 -19.40 -10.62 -30.18
CA ALA A 160 -20.25 -10.31 -31.32
C ALA A 160 -20.29 -8.83 -31.73
N THR A 161 -19.66 -7.93 -30.93
CA THR A 161 -19.72 -6.50 -31.23
C THR A 161 -18.57 -6.03 -32.13
N GLU A 162 -18.88 -5.13 -33.08
CA GLU A 162 -17.86 -4.50 -33.96
C GLU A 162 -17.01 -3.44 -33.23
N HIS A 163 -17.57 -2.81 -32.17
CA HIS A 163 -16.95 -1.71 -31.47
C HIS A 163 -16.80 -2.00 -29.96
N PRO A 164 -15.93 -2.95 -29.57
CA PRO A 164 -15.81 -3.43 -28.20
C PRO A 164 -15.30 -2.38 -27.20
N TYR A 165 -14.80 -1.25 -27.69
CA TYR A 165 -14.27 -0.16 -26.86
C TYR A 165 -15.16 1.08 -26.80
N ASP A 166 -16.22 1.12 -27.60
CA ASP A 166 -17.15 2.24 -27.54
C ASP A 166 -17.88 2.27 -26.20
N VAL A 167 -17.90 3.48 -25.59
CA VAL A 167 -18.45 3.67 -24.23
C VAL A 167 -19.94 3.32 -24.17
N ALA A 168 -20.71 3.72 -25.22
CA ALA A 168 -22.14 3.45 -25.27
C ALA A 168 -22.40 1.93 -25.43
N THR A 169 -21.63 1.27 -26.29
CA THR A 169 -21.68 -0.19 -26.48
C THR A 169 -21.37 -0.93 -25.18
N ARG A 170 -20.31 -0.53 -24.46
CA ARG A 170 -19.98 -1.12 -23.17
C ARG A 170 -21.06 -0.91 -22.11
N ALA A 171 -21.65 0.29 -22.06
CA ALA A 171 -22.75 0.56 -21.14
C ALA A 171 -23.99 -0.31 -21.45
N GLN A 172 -24.30 -0.53 -22.74
CA GLN A 172 -25.39 -1.43 -23.15
C GLN A 172 -25.10 -2.89 -22.80
N LEU A 173 -23.87 -3.36 -23.03
CA LEU A 173 -23.44 -4.72 -22.66
C LEU A 173 -23.63 -4.96 -21.15
N LEU A 174 -23.18 -4.02 -20.31
CA LEU A 174 -23.37 -4.10 -18.87
C LEU A 174 -24.84 -4.07 -18.46
N ALA A 175 -25.64 -3.18 -19.03
CA ALA A 175 -27.08 -3.09 -18.78
C ALA A 175 -27.84 -4.36 -19.19
N ASN A 176 -27.36 -5.06 -20.24
CA ASN A 176 -27.91 -6.34 -20.71
C ASN A 176 -27.35 -7.56 -19.97
N GLY A 177 -26.54 -7.35 -18.92
CA GLY A 177 -26.00 -8.41 -18.07
C GLY A 177 -24.84 -9.20 -18.68
N ALA A 178 -24.15 -8.65 -19.69
CA ALA A 178 -22.92 -9.26 -20.20
C ALA A 178 -21.83 -9.29 -19.11
N SER A 179 -21.36 -10.48 -18.76
CA SER A 179 -20.37 -10.70 -17.69
C SER A 179 -19.54 -11.95 -18.00
N PRO A 180 -18.22 -11.93 -17.69
CA PRO A 180 -17.46 -10.82 -17.09
C PRO A 180 -16.96 -9.82 -18.15
N LEU A 181 -17.13 -8.52 -17.89
CA LEU A 181 -16.42 -7.46 -18.58
C LEU A 181 -15.34 -6.94 -17.65
N TYR A 182 -14.08 -7.22 -17.97
CA TYR A 182 -12.96 -6.87 -17.07
C TYR A 182 -12.61 -5.39 -17.17
N TRP A 183 -12.51 -4.75 -16.00
CA TRP A 183 -12.02 -3.38 -15.87
C TRP A 183 -10.50 -3.31 -16.08
N ASP A 184 -10.05 -2.38 -16.91
CA ASP A 184 -8.63 -2.17 -17.21
C ASP A 184 -7.91 -3.37 -17.84
N TYR A 185 -8.64 -4.17 -18.62
CA TYR A 185 -8.07 -5.17 -19.51
C TYR A 185 -8.31 -4.79 -20.96
N ALA A 186 -7.34 -5.05 -21.82
CA ALA A 186 -7.51 -4.87 -23.25
C ALA A 186 -8.18 -6.11 -23.86
N TYR A 187 -9.14 -5.88 -24.75
CA TYR A 187 -9.81 -6.93 -25.46
C TYR A 187 -9.48 -6.84 -26.96
N TYR A 188 -9.02 -7.94 -27.57
CA TYR A 188 -8.72 -7.99 -28.99
C TYR A 188 -8.88 -9.41 -29.51
N ASP A 189 -9.54 -9.55 -30.68
CA ASP A 189 -9.72 -10.81 -31.41
C ASP A 189 -10.10 -12.00 -30.51
N GLY A 190 -11.18 -11.82 -29.73
CA GLY A 190 -11.71 -12.87 -28.86
C GLY A 190 -10.90 -13.13 -27.58
N HIS A 191 -9.90 -12.34 -27.27
CA HIS A 191 -9.01 -12.54 -26.13
C HIS A 191 -8.81 -11.30 -25.28
N TRP A 192 -8.50 -11.52 -24.00
CA TRP A 192 -8.10 -10.47 -23.07
C TRP A 192 -6.58 -10.35 -23.02
N TYR A 193 -6.11 -9.13 -22.85
CA TYR A 193 -4.69 -8.79 -22.76
C TYR A 193 -4.44 -7.82 -21.61
N SER A 194 -3.24 -7.91 -20.99
CA SER A 194 -2.72 -6.84 -20.17
C SER A 194 -1.96 -5.83 -21.02
N TYR A 195 -2.19 -4.55 -20.81
CA TYR A 195 -1.41 -3.47 -21.45
C TYR A 195 -0.33 -2.90 -20.52
N PHE A 196 -0.25 -3.42 -19.30
CA PHE A 196 0.86 -3.11 -18.40
C PHE A 196 2.14 -3.84 -18.81
N GLY A 197 3.29 -3.23 -18.53
CA GLY A 197 4.58 -3.79 -18.94
C GLY A 197 4.81 -5.20 -18.39
N VAL A 198 5.28 -6.10 -19.23
CA VAL A 198 5.49 -7.52 -18.93
C VAL A 198 6.68 -7.79 -17.97
N LEU A 199 7.57 -6.82 -17.81
CA LEU A 199 8.84 -7.00 -17.08
C LEU A 199 8.65 -7.45 -15.63
N PRO A 200 7.73 -6.89 -14.83
CA PRO A 200 7.48 -7.40 -13.48
C PRO A 200 6.99 -8.85 -13.49
N ALA A 201 6.13 -9.23 -14.46
CA ALA A 201 5.67 -10.61 -14.59
C ALA A 201 6.84 -11.57 -14.82
N VAL A 202 7.73 -11.27 -15.76
CA VAL A 202 8.89 -12.11 -16.09
C VAL A 202 9.89 -12.20 -14.94
N LEU A 203 10.14 -11.11 -14.24
CA LEU A 203 11.15 -11.07 -13.18
C LEU A 203 10.69 -11.63 -11.83
N LEU A 204 9.41 -11.53 -11.52
CA LEU A 204 8.91 -11.87 -10.19
C LEU A 204 7.79 -12.92 -10.22
N PHE A 205 6.73 -12.72 -11.01
CA PHE A 205 5.55 -13.59 -10.96
C PHE A 205 5.81 -14.95 -11.63
N VAL A 206 6.45 -14.99 -12.81
CA VAL A 206 6.77 -16.26 -13.51
C VAL A 206 7.72 -17.13 -12.69
N PRO A 207 8.86 -16.64 -12.16
CA PRO A 207 9.72 -17.45 -11.32
C PRO A 207 8.99 -18.00 -10.08
N TYR A 208 8.20 -17.16 -9.43
CA TYR A 208 7.40 -17.60 -8.28
C TYR A 208 6.39 -18.68 -8.66
N ARG A 209 5.66 -18.48 -9.76
CA ARG A 209 4.68 -19.45 -10.28
C ARG A 209 5.29 -20.82 -10.55
N LEU A 210 6.49 -20.82 -11.16
CA LEU A 210 7.22 -22.05 -11.46
C LEU A 210 7.73 -22.78 -10.20
N LEU A 211 8.14 -22.03 -9.17
CA LEU A 211 8.69 -22.58 -7.95
C LEU A 211 7.61 -22.99 -6.93
N ALA A 212 6.59 -22.17 -6.75
CA ALA A 212 5.55 -22.34 -5.74
C ALA A 212 4.34 -23.16 -6.24
N GLY A 213 4.17 -23.27 -7.57
CA GLY A 213 3.02 -23.97 -8.18
C GLY A 213 1.71 -23.16 -8.19
N HIS A 214 1.69 -21.95 -7.65
CA HIS A 214 0.55 -21.03 -7.63
C HIS A 214 1.00 -19.59 -7.89
N ASN A 215 0.06 -18.67 -8.15
CA ASN A 215 0.37 -17.29 -8.46
C ASN A 215 0.85 -16.53 -7.21
N LEU A 216 1.77 -15.59 -7.44
CA LEU A 216 2.23 -14.65 -6.42
C LEU A 216 1.11 -13.65 -6.14
N PRO A 217 0.68 -13.44 -4.89
CA PRO A 217 -0.26 -12.38 -4.56
C PRO A 217 0.27 -11.00 -4.96
N THR A 218 -0.60 -10.19 -5.58
CA THR A 218 -0.24 -8.84 -6.07
C THR A 218 0.33 -7.96 -4.96
N SER A 219 -0.27 -8.01 -3.76
CA SER A 219 0.21 -7.28 -2.58
C SER A 219 1.61 -7.73 -2.13
N ALA A 220 1.87 -9.04 -2.11
CA ALA A 220 3.19 -9.57 -1.78
C ALA A 220 4.25 -9.12 -2.80
N ALA A 221 3.91 -9.13 -4.09
CA ALA A 221 4.80 -8.66 -5.16
C ALA A 221 5.15 -7.17 -4.97
N GLU A 222 4.16 -6.34 -4.66
CA GLU A 222 4.38 -4.91 -4.39
C GLU A 222 5.32 -4.70 -3.21
N TYR A 223 5.07 -5.37 -2.08
CA TYR A 223 5.94 -5.29 -0.91
C TYR A 223 7.38 -5.76 -1.19
N ILE A 224 7.55 -6.82 -1.98
CA ILE A 224 8.89 -7.28 -2.41
C ILE A 224 9.60 -6.19 -3.22
N LEU A 225 8.92 -5.59 -4.20
CA LEU A 225 9.49 -4.54 -5.03
C LEU A 225 9.84 -3.29 -4.21
N VAL A 226 8.96 -2.87 -3.30
CA VAL A 226 9.24 -1.73 -2.41
C VAL A 226 10.41 -2.03 -1.47
N LEU A 227 10.52 -3.24 -0.94
CA LEU A 227 11.66 -3.65 -0.11
C LEU A 227 12.99 -3.57 -0.89
N LEU A 228 13.00 -4.10 -2.11
CA LEU A 228 14.16 -4.03 -3.00
C LEU A 228 14.50 -2.57 -3.39
N PHE A 229 13.48 -1.75 -3.64
CA PHE A 229 13.65 -0.32 -3.89
C PHE A 229 14.32 0.38 -2.71
N ILE A 230 13.86 0.18 -1.47
CA ILE A 230 14.47 0.76 -0.28
C ILE A 230 15.97 0.42 -0.23
N ILE A 231 16.32 -0.83 -0.47
CA ILE A 231 17.71 -1.31 -0.43
C ILE A 231 18.54 -0.64 -1.54
N PHE A 232 18.16 -0.81 -2.80
CA PHE A 232 18.96 -0.32 -3.92
C PHE A 232 19.01 1.20 -4.00
N PHE A 233 17.93 1.87 -3.69
CA PHE A 233 17.90 3.33 -3.66
C PHE A 233 18.77 3.90 -2.54
N SER A 234 18.74 3.30 -1.35
CA SER A 234 19.63 3.70 -0.26
C SER A 234 21.11 3.50 -0.62
N LEU A 235 21.45 2.37 -1.23
CA LEU A 235 22.80 2.10 -1.73
C LEU A 235 23.22 3.11 -2.80
N LEU A 236 22.33 3.42 -3.74
CA LEU A 236 22.56 4.44 -4.77
C LEU A 236 22.83 5.82 -4.16
N VAL A 237 21.94 6.28 -3.27
CA VAL A 237 22.06 7.60 -2.64
C VAL A 237 23.39 7.71 -1.87
N LEU A 238 23.72 6.70 -1.07
CA LEU A 238 24.99 6.69 -0.32
C LEU A 238 26.22 6.71 -1.23
N ARG A 239 26.17 5.96 -2.35
CA ARG A 239 27.25 5.94 -3.33
C ARG A 239 27.41 7.29 -4.04
N VAL A 240 26.31 7.92 -4.45
CA VAL A 240 26.31 9.27 -5.04
C VAL A 240 26.88 10.30 -4.05
N ILE A 241 26.40 10.31 -2.82
CA ILE A 241 26.90 11.23 -1.79
C ILE A 241 28.40 11.05 -1.57
N HIS A 242 28.85 9.81 -1.43
CA HIS A 242 30.29 9.54 -1.22
C HIS A 242 31.16 10.01 -2.39
N ARG A 243 30.67 9.86 -3.62
CA ARG A 243 31.40 10.22 -4.84
C ARG A 243 31.42 11.73 -5.08
N VAL A 244 30.30 12.41 -4.90
CA VAL A 244 30.11 13.83 -5.24
C VAL A 244 30.41 14.74 -4.07
N MET A 245 30.10 14.31 -2.85
CA MET A 245 30.24 15.09 -1.61
C MET A 245 30.97 14.29 -0.52
N PRO A 246 32.26 13.96 -0.71
CA PRO A 246 32.98 13.02 0.15
C PRO A 246 33.15 13.47 1.60
N LYS A 247 32.92 14.77 1.89
CA LYS A 247 33.00 15.33 3.24
C LYS A 247 31.65 15.34 3.97
N THR A 248 30.60 14.77 3.38
CA THR A 248 29.27 14.71 3.99
C THR A 248 29.28 13.89 5.28
N SER A 249 28.64 14.40 6.31
CA SER A 249 28.51 13.67 7.57
C SER A 249 27.50 12.52 7.50
N VAL A 250 27.67 11.52 8.37
CA VAL A 250 26.72 10.42 8.51
C VAL A 250 25.30 10.92 8.82
N ALA A 251 25.18 11.98 9.65
CA ALA A 251 23.89 12.59 9.95
C ALA A 251 23.21 13.16 8.69
N ALA A 252 23.94 13.96 7.90
CA ALA A 252 23.39 14.52 6.67
C ALA A 252 23.03 13.41 5.65
N ALA A 253 23.92 12.43 5.47
CA ALA A 253 23.68 11.31 4.56
C ALA A 253 22.44 10.49 4.94
N SER A 254 22.25 10.21 6.24
CA SER A 254 21.07 9.47 6.71
C SER A 254 19.76 10.27 6.54
N LEU A 255 19.79 11.57 6.77
CA LEU A 255 18.64 12.44 6.52
C LEU A 255 18.28 12.48 5.02
N VAL A 256 19.30 12.58 4.13
CA VAL A 256 19.07 12.55 2.68
C VAL A 256 18.45 11.20 2.27
N VAL A 257 18.96 10.06 2.76
CA VAL A 257 18.36 8.75 2.45
C VAL A 257 16.89 8.71 2.87
N VAL A 258 16.59 9.05 4.12
CA VAL A 258 15.21 8.98 4.62
C VAL A 258 14.29 9.96 3.89
N SER A 259 14.70 11.22 3.71
CA SER A 259 13.88 12.22 3.01
C SER A 259 13.65 11.85 1.54
N SER A 260 14.64 11.28 0.87
CA SER A 260 14.51 10.84 -0.52
C SER A 260 13.54 9.64 -0.65
N LEU A 261 13.61 8.66 0.27
CA LEU A 261 12.64 7.54 0.30
C LEU A 261 11.21 8.04 0.53
N VAL A 262 11.01 8.98 1.46
CA VAL A 262 9.70 9.59 1.70
C VAL A 262 9.22 10.35 0.46
N SER A 263 10.09 11.12 -0.18
CA SER A 263 9.78 11.89 -1.38
C SER A 263 9.47 11.01 -2.60
N ALA A 264 10.02 9.79 -2.64
CA ALA A 264 9.71 8.79 -3.68
C ALA A 264 8.33 8.12 -3.48
N GLN A 265 7.46 8.66 -2.63
CA GLN A 265 6.09 8.18 -2.39
C GLN A 265 6.02 6.73 -1.88
N MET A 266 7.06 6.25 -1.20
CA MET A 266 7.09 4.90 -0.65
C MET A 266 5.86 4.58 0.21
N GLY A 267 5.39 5.54 1.01
CA GLY A 267 4.18 5.39 1.84
C GLY A 267 2.92 5.11 1.02
N TYR A 268 2.78 5.72 -0.16
CA TYR A 268 1.66 5.47 -1.06
C TYR A 268 1.70 4.06 -1.64
N LEU A 269 2.87 3.60 -2.08
CA LEU A 269 3.07 2.24 -2.60
C LEU A 269 2.76 1.16 -1.55
N LEU A 270 3.11 1.41 -0.28
CA LEU A 270 2.81 0.49 0.81
C LEU A 270 1.33 0.49 1.24
N TYR A 271 0.63 1.61 1.05
CA TYR A 271 -0.76 1.74 1.45
C TYR A 271 -1.75 1.16 0.43
N ARG A 272 -1.44 1.27 -0.86
CA ARG A 272 -2.35 0.88 -1.95
C ARG A 272 -1.70 -0.18 -2.83
N THR A 273 -1.66 -1.41 -2.34
CA THR A 273 -1.06 -2.55 -3.03
C THR A 273 -2.02 -3.14 -4.06
N ASN A 274 -1.84 -2.76 -5.33
CA ASN A 274 -2.58 -3.34 -6.44
C ASN A 274 -1.75 -3.33 -7.74
N PHE A 275 -2.28 -3.90 -8.81
CA PHE A 275 -1.54 -4.05 -10.07
C PHE A 275 -1.09 -2.73 -10.71
N TYR A 276 -1.74 -1.60 -10.43
CA TYR A 276 -1.31 -0.28 -10.93
C TYR A 276 0.04 0.16 -10.33
N GLN A 277 0.32 -0.20 -9.09
CA GLN A 277 1.56 0.18 -8.41
C GLN A 277 2.74 -0.72 -8.78
N ILE A 278 2.50 -1.95 -9.24
CA ILE A 278 3.56 -2.90 -9.65
C ILE A 278 4.53 -2.30 -10.66
N PRO A 279 4.09 -1.68 -11.80
CA PRO A 279 5.03 -1.08 -12.75
C PRO A 279 5.84 0.06 -12.15
N PHE A 280 5.24 0.88 -11.26
CA PHE A 280 5.95 1.97 -10.59
C PHE A 280 7.02 1.45 -9.63
N ALA A 281 6.68 0.52 -8.75
CA ALA A 281 7.62 -0.09 -7.82
C ALA A 281 8.74 -0.84 -8.55
N ALA A 282 8.42 -1.56 -9.62
CA ALA A 282 9.41 -2.22 -10.47
C ALA A 282 10.34 -1.21 -11.16
N SER A 283 9.80 -0.13 -11.70
CA SER A 283 10.59 0.93 -12.32
C SER A 283 11.55 1.58 -11.33
N LEU A 284 11.06 1.96 -10.15
CA LEU A 284 11.89 2.53 -9.09
C LEU A 284 13.00 1.57 -8.66
N THR A 285 12.67 0.30 -8.47
CA THR A 285 13.63 -0.75 -8.07
C THR A 285 14.72 -0.94 -9.13
N LEU A 286 14.31 -1.18 -10.38
CA LEU A 286 15.24 -1.51 -11.46
C LEU A 286 16.10 -0.31 -11.85
N THR A 287 15.52 0.91 -11.86
CA THR A 287 16.28 2.14 -12.11
C THR A 287 17.32 2.37 -11.00
N SER A 288 16.92 2.19 -9.73
CA SER A 288 17.85 2.34 -8.60
C SER A 288 18.98 1.33 -8.66
N LEU A 289 18.67 0.07 -8.95
CA LEU A 289 19.65 -1.00 -9.13
C LEU A 289 20.58 -0.70 -10.31
N GLY A 290 20.03 -0.35 -11.48
CA GLY A 290 20.80 -0.07 -12.68
C GLY A 290 21.77 1.09 -12.51
N LEU A 291 21.29 2.20 -11.92
CA LEU A 291 22.14 3.36 -11.61
C LEU A 291 23.21 3.04 -10.56
N TRP A 292 22.86 2.24 -9.54
CA TRP A 292 23.84 1.82 -8.53
C TRP A 292 24.94 0.93 -9.11
N LEU A 293 24.59 0.02 -10.04
CA LEU A 293 25.57 -0.82 -10.72
C LEU A 293 26.47 -0.03 -11.69
N TRP A 294 25.89 0.99 -12.33
CA TRP A 294 26.64 1.82 -13.29
C TRP A 294 27.64 2.76 -12.63
N LEU A 295 27.34 3.29 -11.45
CA LEU A 295 28.22 4.18 -10.69
C LEU A 295 29.32 3.43 -9.95
#